data_bb4b316b1b710e2e68f0e4a5d381ca81
#
_entry.id   bb4b316b1b710e2e68f0e4a5d381ca81
#
_cell.length_a   1.000
_cell.length_b   1.000
_cell.length_c   1.000
_cell.angle_alpha   90.00
_cell.angle_beta   90.00
_cell.angle_gamma   90.00
#
_symmetry.space_group_name_H-M   'P 1'
#
loop_
_entity.id
_entity.type
_entity.pdbx_description
1 polymer ?
#
loop_
_entity_poly.entity_id
_entity_poly.type
_entity_poly.pdbx_seq_one_letter_code
_entity_poly.pdbx_strand_id
1 'polypeptide(L)'
;MKSKKLSNKILKLIKSKGFKNIELDPVLETKYILQRSGENFRKYLFSFYNSDGRDLSLTPDLSISSILRYARNNTNSREKVFYTGNAFRKSYKKKNVVVKQIGMEIFSSKNENKDDKEILDTSIEIIKKFGFKKANVKIGNFKLFELLIKKLSMPQRWKSRLIKFYWNEKYFSELLKRLQSNSDIDPIVIAEDKKTFLKMKKENPNKIIAGRSYQEIIDRYERKINDPRIAETGKYNAKIIRNFLKIKCSLKDAPKILNKFYKKNNLNISVGKDFFPISNFKQKGINFLFSTSSGRGKDVEYYSSFIFSIEVRIKNSIKTLIAGGRYNDLTSRILRLKKIPAVGAAINL
;
A
#
# COMPACT_ATOMS: atom_id res chain seq x y z
N MET A 1 -15.87 -11.76 -28.94
CA MET A 1 -17.26 -11.84 -28.44
C MET A 1 -17.37 -12.35 -27.00
N LYS A 2 -16.77 -13.47 -26.59
CA LYS A 2 -16.88 -14.01 -25.18
C LYS A 2 -16.40 -13.03 -24.10
N SER A 3 -15.31 -12.29 -24.32
CA SER A 3 -14.75 -11.33 -23.36
C SER A 3 -15.69 -10.13 -23.11
N LYS A 4 -16.28 -9.53 -24.15
CA LYS A 4 -17.21 -8.38 -24.03
C LYS A 4 -18.50 -8.76 -23.28
N LYS A 5 -19.06 -9.95 -23.54
CA LYS A 5 -20.24 -10.48 -22.83
C LYS A 5 -19.97 -10.72 -21.34
N LEU A 6 -18.76 -11.17 -21.01
CA LEU A 6 -18.34 -11.41 -19.63
C LEU A 6 -18.12 -10.09 -18.87
N SER A 7 -17.44 -9.11 -19.49
CA SER A 7 -17.29 -7.76 -18.91
C SER A 7 -18.66 -7.15 -18.59
N ASN A 8 -19.63 -7.24 -19.50
CA ASN A 8 -20.98 -6.72 -19.26
C ASN A 8 -21.70 -7.40 -18.07
N LYS A 9 -21.50 -8.71 -17.86
CA LYS A 9 -22.06 -9.40 -16.69
C LYS A 9 -21.45 -8.90 -15.38
N ILE A 10 -20.13 -8.62 -15.37
CA ILE A 10 -19.42 -8.08 -14.21
C ILE A 10 -19.91 -6.66 -13.91
N LEU A 11 -20.02 -5.80 -14.93
CA LEU A 11 -20.51 -4.44 -14.76
C LEU A 11 -21.96 -4.40 -14.24
N LYS A 12 -22.84 -5.31 -14.71
CA LYS A 12 -24.20 -5.45 -14.16
C LYS A 12 -24.18 -5.84 -12.68
N LEU A 13 -23.32 -6.77 -12.28
CA LEU A 13 -23.15 -7.16 -10.88
C LEU A 13 -22.67 -5.97 -10.03
N ILE A 14 -21.65 -5.24 -10.47
CA ILE A 14 -21.13 -4.09 -9.73
C ILE A 14 -22.22 -3.00 -9.58
N LYS A 15 -22.95 -2.72 -10.64
CA LYS A 15 -24.11 -1.79 -10.61
C LYS A 15 -25.19 -2.23 -9.62
N SER A 16 -25.54 -3.53 -9.58
CA SER A 16 -26.56 -4.06 -8.64
C SER A 16 -26.14 -3.96 -7.17
N LYS A 17 -24.84 -3.81 -6.89
CA LYS A 17 -24.30 -3.51 -5.55
C LYS A 17 -24.32 -2.02 -5.21
N GLY A 18 -24.89 -1.17 -6.06
CA GLY A 18 -25.03 0.27 -5.84
C GLY A 18 -23.79 1.10 -6.19
N PHE A 19 -22.84 0.55 -6.95
CA PHE A 19 -21.72 1.34 -7.47
C PHE A 19 -22.16 2.15 -8.70
N LYS A 20 -21.80 3.43 -8.73
CA LYS A 20 -22.07 4.34 -9.86
C LYS A 20 -20.90 4.29 -10.84
N ASN A 21 -21.22 4.28 -12.14
CA ASN A 21 -20.17 4.38 -13.17
C ASN A 21 -19.58 5.78 -13.21
N ILE A 22 -18.26 5.85 -13.31
CA ILE A 22 -17.54 7.10 -13.53
C ILE A 22 -16.58 6.95 -14.71
N GLU A 23 -16.31 8.05 -15.37
CA GLU A 23 -15.25 8.17 -16.38
C GLU A 23 -14.00 8.73 -15.72
N LEU A 24 -12.85 8.26 -16.16
CA LEU A 24 -11.54 8.68 -15.65
C LEU A 24 -10.67 9.15 -16.81
N ASP A 25 -9.98 10.26 -16.58
CA ASP A 25 -8.97 10.74 -17.51
C ASP A 25 -7.80 9.75 -17.60
N PRO A 26 -7.39 9.39 -18.80
CA PRO A 26 -6.24 8.50 -19.01
C PRO A 26 -4.89 9.22 -18.78
N VAL A 27 -4.91 10.54 -18.67
CA VAL A 27 -3.74 11.40 -18.49
C VAL A 27 -3.82 12.13 -17.15
N LEU A 28 -2.70 12.15 -16.43
CA LEU A 28 -2.55 12.84 -15.16
C LEU A 28 -1.28 13.68 -15.16
N GLU A 29 -1.23 14.74 -14.33
CA GLU A 29 0.04 15.38 -14.02
C GLU A 29 0.97 14.38 -13.34
N THR A 30 2.17 14.23 -13.87
CA THR A 30 3.19 13.28 -13.42
C THR A 30 3.51 13.41 -11.94
N LYS A 31 3.43 14.63 -11.39
CA LYS A 31 3.66 14.92 -9.97
C LYS A 31 2.80 14.06 -9.03
N TYR A 32 1.52 13.80 -9.35
CA TYR A 32 0.64 13.00 -8.50
C TYR A 32 1.08 11.54 -8.41
N ILE A 33 1.59 11.00 -9.51
CA ILE A 33 2.10 9.64 -9.56
C ILE A 33 3.42 9.55 -8.76
N LEU A 34 4.32 10.52 -8.94
CA LEU A 34 5.62 10.55 -8.27
C LEU A 34 5.52 10.85 -6.77
N GLN A 35 4.57 11.68 -6.35
CA GLN A 35 4.30 11.89 -4.92
C GLN A 35 3.88 10.60 -4.20
N ARG A 36 3.19 9.69 -4.91
CA ARG A 36 2.87 8.36 -4.39
C ARG A 36 4.07 7.43 -4.40
N SER A 37 4.76 7.32 -5.53
CA SER A 37 5.69 6.21 -5.85
C SER A 37 7.15 6.60 -5.77
N GLY A 38 7.44 7.90 -5.59
CA GLY A 38 8.80 8.46 -5.61
C GLY A 38 9.36 8.64 -7.03
N GLU A 39 10.42 9.45 -7.17
CA GLU A 39 11.02 9.82 -8.46
C GLU A 39 11.55 8.60 -9.24
N ASN A 40 12.03 7.57 -8.55
CA ASN A 40 12.51 6.34 -9.19
C ASN A 40 11.44 5.61 -10.02
N PHE A 41 10.16 5.94 -9.82
CA PHE A 41 9.07 5.35 -10.59
C PHE A 41 8.91 5.97 -11.97
N ARG A 42 9.48 7.16 -12.24
CA ARG A 42 9.41 7.88 -13.53
C ARG A 42 9.83 7.01 -14.72
N LYS A 43 10.84 6.17 -14.57
CA LYS A 43 11.31 5.25 -15.62
C LYS A 43 10.25 4.25 -16.11
N TYR A 44 9.19 4.04 -15.33
CA TYR A 44 8.07 3.15 -15.68
C TYR A 44 6.87 3.88 -16.26
N LEU A 45 6.94 5.22 -16.41
CA LEU A 45 5.86 6.05 -16.93
C LEU A 45 6.03 6.35 -18.41
N PHE A 46 4.92 6.54 -19.08
CA PHE A 46 4.84 7.20 -20.38
C PHE A 46 4.55 8.69 -20.11
N SER A 47 5.59 9.49 -20.02
CA SER A 47 5.51 10.91 -19.70
C SER A 47 5.77 11.76 -20.95
N PHE A 48 5.13 12.92 -21.02
CA PHE A 48 5.25 13.90 -22.09
C PHE A 48 4.91 15.29 -21.55
N TYR A 49 5.28 16.33 -22.28
CA TYR A 49 4.90 17.71 -21.98
C TYR A 49 3.79 18.15 -22.92
N ASN A 50 2.79 18.86 -22.40
CA ASN A 50 1.79 19.51 -23.24
C ASN A 50 2.32 20.86 -23.76
N SER A 51 1.52 21.56 -24.59
CA SER A 51 1.86 22.90 -25.12
C SER A 51 2.19 23.95 -24.05
N ASP A 52 1.62 23.80 -22.84
CA ASP A 52 1.82 24.72 -21.72
C ASP A 52 3.04 24.33 -20.85
N GLY A 53 3.84 23.34 -21.29
CA GLY A 53 5.01 22.87 -20.56
C GLY A 53 4.70 22.03 -19.29
N ARG A 54 3.47 21.54 -19.13
CA ARG A 54 3.09 20.67 -18.00
C ARG A 54 3.58 19.24 -18.22
N ASP A 55 4.25 18.68 -17.20
CA ASP A 55 4.69 17.29 -17.17
C ASP A 55 3.48 16.37 -16.91
N LEU A 56 3.07 15.64 -17.93
CA LEU A 56 1.92 14.74 -17.95
C LEU A 56 2.38 13.30 -18.14
N SER A 57 1.57 12.36 -17.69
CA SER A 57 1.79 10.92 -17.89
C SER A 57 0.49 10.18 -18.18
N LEU A 58 0.57 9.14 -19.00
CA LEU A 58 -0.48 8.15 -19.07
C LEU A 58 -0.60 7.46 -17.71
N THR A 59 -1.85 7.29 -17.22
CA THR A 59 -2.07 6.74 -15.87
C THR A 59 -1.61 5.29 -15.74
N PRO A 60 -0.69 4.98 -14.80
CA PRO A 60 -0.26 3.60 -14.54
C PRO A 60 -1.19 2.87 -13.57
N ASP A 61 -2.10 3.61 -12.91
CA ASP A 61 -2.99 3.13 -11.86
C ASP A 61 -4.26 3.98 -11.80
N LEU A 62 -5.37 3.38 -12.14
CA LEU A 62 -6.66 4.07 -12.22
C LEU A 62 -7.22 4.51 -10.86
N SER A 63 -6.79 3.90 -9.74
CA SER A 63 -7.17 4.33 -8.40
C SER A 63 -6.68 5.75 -8.10
N ILE A 64 -5.52 6.16 -8.65
CA ILE A 64 -5.03 7.54 -8.52
C ILE A 64 -5.98 8.51 -9.24
N SER A 65 -6.37 8.21 -10.48
CA SER A 65 -7.33 9.05 -11.23
C SER A 65 -8.67 9.14 -10.50
N SER A 66 -9.14 8.04 -9.94
CA SER A 66 -10.42 7.96 -9.23
C SER A 66 -10.43 8.80 -7.96
N ILE A 67 -9.36 8.75 -7.14
CA ILE A 67 -9.28 9.55 -5.90
C ILE A 67 -9.06 11.04 -6.19
N LEU A 68 -8.32 11.38 -7.25
CA LEU A 68 -8.17 12.78 -7.71
C LEU A 68 -9.52 13.36 -8.15
N ARG A 69 -10.32 12.59 -8.91
CA ARG A 69 -11.68 12.98 -9.28
C ARG A 69 -12.54 13.20 -8.03
N TYR A 70 -12.54 12.24 -7.09
CA TYR A 70 -13.29 12.36 -5.85
C TYR A 70 -12.90 13.62 -5.07
N ALA A 71 -11.60 13.88 -4.91
CA ALA A 71 -11.10 15.04 -4.18
C ALA A 71 -11.45 16.38 -4.86
N ARG A 72 -11.46 16.44 -6.21
CA ARG A 72 -11.86 17.65 -6.96
C ARG A 72 -13.35 17.98 -6.78
N ASN A 73 -14.19 16.98 -6.65
CA ASN A 73 -15.63 17.18 -6.46
C ASN A 73 -15.99 17.67 -5.04
N ASN A 74 -15.00 17.78 -4.15
CA ASN A 74 -15.11 18.34 -2.79
C ASN A 74 -16.23 17.69 -1.94
N THR A 75 -16.62 16.47 -2.26
CA THR A 75 -17.68 15.74 -1.55
C THR A 75 -17.06 15.00 -0.35
N ASN A 76 -17.45 15.36 0.87
CA ASN A 76 -17.14 14.58 2.06
C ASN A 76 -18.12 13.40 2.31
N SER A 77 -18.97 13.09 1.32
CA SER A 77 -19.99 12.06 1.40
C SER A 77 -19.44 10.70 0.95
N ARG A 78 -19.97 9.63 1.55
CA ARG A 78 -19.64 8.27 1.12
C ARG A 78 -20.08 8.06 -0.34
N GLU A 79 -19.15 7.70 -1.19
CA GLU A 79 -19.38 7.42 -2.62
C GLU A 79 -18.89 6.02 -2.97
N LYS A 80 -19.70 5.26 -3.70
CA LYS A 80 -19.36 3.96 -4.29
C LYS A 80 -19.29 4.12 -5.79
N VAL A 81 -18.10 3.93 -6.36
CA VAL A 81 -17.88 4.11 -7.79
C VAL A 81 -17.21 2.90 -8.43
N PHE A 82 -17.47 2.72 -9.72
CA PHE A 82 -16.68 1.82 -10.55
C PHE A 82 -16.34 2.51 -11.87
N TYR A 83 -15.30 2.01 -12.50
CA TYR A 83 -14.81 2.50 -13.78
C TYR A 83 -14.23 1.37 -14.62
N THR A 84 -14.13 1.60 -15.92
CA THR A 84 -13.37 0.77 -16.84
C THR A 84 -12.34 1.63 -17.54
N GLY A 85 -11.13 1.12 -17.70
CA GLY A 85 -10.09 1.90 -18.34
C GLY A 85 -8.84 1.09 -18.62
N ASN A 86 -7.86 1.77 -19.19
CA ASN A 86 -6.55 1.25 -19.48
C ASN A 86 -5.54 1.82 -18.48
N ALA A 87 -4.77 0.96 -17.82
CA ALA A 87 -3.59 1.34 -17.08
C ALA A 87 -2.35 1.14 -17.97
N PHE A 88 -1.46 2.13 -18.01
CA PHE A 88 -0.29 2.14 -18.89
C PHE A 88 1.00 1.96 -18.07
N ARG A 89 1.71 0.85 -18.29
CA ARG A 89 2.93 0.54 -17.54
C ARG A 89 4.05 0.17 -18.47
N LYS A 90 5.10 0.98 -18.49
CA LYS A 90 6.33 0.68 -19.23
C LYS A 90 7.04 -0.47 -18.53
N SER A 91 7.32 -1.52 -19.28
CA SER A 91 8.04 -2.69 -18.76
C SER A 91 9.04 -3.19 -19.78
N TYR A 92 10.29 -3.34 -19.35
CA TYR A 92 11.34 -3.91 -20.20
C TYR A 92 11.18 -5.42 -20.44
N LYS A 93 10.35 -6.09 -19.61
CA LYS A 93 10.18 -7.57 -19.66
C LYS A 93 8.87 -8.03 -20.27
N LYS A 94 7.88 -7.16 -20.45
CA LYS A 94 6.54 -7.51 -20.95
C LYS A 94 6.26 -6.79 -22.26
N LYS A 95 5.74 -7.53 -23.25
CA LYS A 95 5.29 -6.95 -24.52
C LYS A 95 4.07 -6.03 -24.36
N ASN A 96 3.17 -6.33 -23.41
CA ASN A 96 1.95 -5.56 -23.20
C ASN A 96 2.18 -4.45 -22.18
N VAL A 97 2.11 -3.22 -22.65
CA VAL A 97 2.20 -2.00 -21.83
C VAL A 97 0.84 -1.51 -21.34
N VAL A 98 -0.25 -2.03 -21.91
CA VAL A 98 -1.62 -1.65 -21.61
C VAL A 98 -2.32 -2.79 -20.86
N VAL A 99 -2.87 -2.47 -19.69
CA VAL A 99 -3.65 -3.41 -18.88
C VAL A 99 -5.09 -2.88 -18.78
N LYS A 100 -6.02 -3.60 -19.40
CA LYS A 100 -7.45 -3.29 -19.23
C LYS A 100 -7.90 -3.67 -17.84
N GLN A 101 -8.55 -2.75 -17.15
CA GLN A 101 -8.99 -2.91 -15.77
C GLN A 101 -10.45 -2.48 -15.60
N ILE A 102 -11.13 -3.15 -14.68
CA ILE A 102 -12.34 -2.64 -14.03
C ILE A 102 -11.94 -2.34 -12.60
N GLY A 103 -12.18 -1.11 -12.11
CA GLY A 103 -11.94 -0.74 -10.73
C GLY A 103 -13.25 -0.52 -9.98
N MET A 104 -13.23 -0.77 -8.68
CA MET A 104 -14.31 -0.47 -7.73
C MET A 104 -13.70 0.25 -6.54
N GLU A 105 -14.29 1.37 -6.12
CA GLU A 105 -13.81 2.16 -5.00
C GLU A 105 -14.96 2.60 -4.10
N ILE A 106 -14.71 2.65 -2.79
CA ILE A 106 -15.60 3.26 -1.78
C ILE A 106 -14.80 4.34 -1.09
N PHE A 107 -15.25 5.59 -1.21
CA PHE A 107 -14.66 6.77 -0.60
C PHE A 107 -15.45 7.24 0.61
N SER A 108 -14.80 7.95 1.53
CA SER A 108 -15.37 8.51 2.77
C SER A 108 -16.15 7.48 3.57
N SER A 109 -15.51 6.33 3.78
CA SER A 109 -16.04 5.23 4.58
C SER A 109 -16.34 5.68 6.01
N LYS A 110 -17.58 5.47 6.46
CA LYS A 110 -17.97 5.67 7.87
C LYS A 110 -17.74 4.42 8.73
N ASN A 111 -17.71 3.24 8.08
CA ASN A 111 -17.43 1.96 8.71
C ASN A 111 -16.46 1.18 7.84
N GLU A 112 -15.17 1.28 8.17
CA GLU A 112 -14.09 0.70 7.39
C GLU A 112 -14.24 -0.82 7.20
N ASN A 113 -14.55 -1.55 8.28
CA ASN A 113 -14.69 -3.01 8.21
C ASN A 113 -15.86 -3.46 7.34
N LYS A 114 -16.97 -2.71 7.34
CA LYS A 114 -18.13 -3.00 6.49
C LYS A 114 -17.78 -2.79 5.02
N ASP A 115 -17.09 -1.69 4.70
CA ASP A 115 -16.74 -1.37 3.32
C ASP A 115 -15.61 -2.27 2.79
N ASP A 116 -14.62 -2.64 3.63
CA ASP A 116 -13.60 -3.63 3.29
C ASP A 116 -14.22 -4.98 2.94
N LYS A 117 -15.20 -5.40 3.76
CA LYS A 117 -15.96 -6.63 3.49
C LYS A 117 -16.77 -6.53 2.21
N GLU A 118 -17.44 -5.41 1.96
CA GLU A 118 -18.26 -5.21 0.75
C GLU A 118 -17.41 -5.33 -0.53
N ILE A 119 -16.22 -4.71 -0.55
CA ILE A 119 -15.27 -4.80 -1.68
C ILE A 119 -14.79 -6.25 -1.86
N LEU A 120 -14.45 -6.93 -0.77
CA LEU A 120 -13.97 -8.31 -0.84
C LEU A 120 -15.05 -9.27 -1.32
N ASP A 121 -16.25 -9.20 -0.74
CA ASP A 121 -17.38 -10.08 -1.09
C ASP A 121 -17.79 -9.86 -2.57
N THR A 122 -17.88 -8.60 -3.01
CA THR A 122 -18.15 -8.28 -4.42
C THR A 122 -17.05 -8.86 -5.33
N SER A 123 -15.79 -8.76 -4.93
CA SER A 123 -14.66 -9.34 -5.68
C SER A 123 -14.75 -10.88 -5.79
N ILE A 124 -15.17 -11.55 -4.73
CA ILE A 124 -15.37 -13.01 -4.74
C ILE A 124 -16.57 -13.39 -5.65
N GLU A 125 -17.67 -12.63 -5.60
CA GLU A 125 -18.81 -12.84 -6.50
C GLU A 125 -18.40 -12.67 -7.97
N ILE A 126 -17.54 -11.69 -8.28
CA ILE A 126 -17.00 -11.48 -9.63
C ILE A 126 -16.22 -12.72 -10.09
N ILE A 127 -15.34 -13.28 -9.24
CA ILE A 127 -14.60 -14.50 -9.57
C ILE A 127 -15.53 -15.66 -9.90
N LYS A 128 -16.61 -15.82 -9.15
CA LYS A 128 -17.65 -16.84 -9.44
C LYS A 128 -18.34 -16.56 -10.78
N LYS A 129 -18.62 -15.30 -11.12
CA LYS A 129 -19.17 -14.89 -12.43
C LYS A 129 -18.21 -15.12 -13.61
N PHE A 130 -16.89 -15.09 -13.36
CA PHE A 130 -15.88 -15.56 -14.32
C PHE A 130 -15.94 -17.07 -14.58
N GLY A 131 -16.69 -17.83 -13.77
CA GLY A 131 -16.80 -19.30 -13.88
C GLY A 131 -15.74 -20.07 -13.10
N PHE A 132 -14.93 -19.41 -12.27
CA PHE A 132 -13.97 -20.11 -11.43
C PHE A 132 -14.65 -20.75 -10.23
N LYS A 133 -14.56 -22.08 -10.17
CA LYS A 133 -15.11 -22.89 -9.05
C LYS A 133 -14.20 -22.89 -7.82
N LYS A 134 -12.90 -22.62 -8.00
CA LYS A 134 -11.89 -22.57 -6.92
C LYS A 134 -11.04 -21.32 -7.03
N ALA A 135 -10.80 -20.66 -5.91
CA ALA A 135 -9.93 -19.50 -5.82
C ALA A 135 -9.24 -19.43 -4.45
N ASN A 136 -8.02 -18.87 -4.41
CA ASN A 136 -7.31 -18.52 -3.19
C ASN A 136 -7.45 -17.02 -2.94
N VAL A 137 -8.01 -16.66 -1.81
CA VAL A 137 -8.10 -15.28 -1.32
C VAL A 137 -6.99 -15.08 -0.30
N LYS A 138 -5.93 -14.38 -0.70
CA LYS A 138 -4.81 -14.02 0.17
C LYS A 138 -5.10 -12.69 0.83
N ILE A 139 -5.04 -12.64 2.14
CA ILE A 139 -5.34 -11.48 2.96
C ILE A 139 -4.11 -11.09 3.77
N GLY A 140 -3.91 -9.79 3.93
CA GLY A 140 -2.95 -9.20 4.83
C GLY A 140 -3.51 -7.97 5.52
N ASN A 141 -2.80 -7.51 6.55
CA ASN A 141 -3.12 -6.25 7.20
C ASN A 141 -1.82 -5.54 7.62
N PHE A 142 -1.55 -4.40 6.99
CA PHE A 142 -0.34 -3.63 7.24
C PHE A 142 -0.27 -3.06 8.66
N LYS A 143 -1.42 -2.75 9.29
CA LYS A 143 -1.45 -2.29 10.69
C LYS A 143 -0.79 -3.28 11.66
N LEU A 144 -0.83 -4.59 11.38
CA LEU A 144 -0.16 -5.60 12.22
C LEU A 144 1.37 -5.44 12.20
N PHE A 145 1.92 -5.08 11.05
CA PHE A 145 3.34 -4.75 10.94
C PHE A 145 3.68 -3.43 11.65
N GLU A 146 2.86 -2.40 11.48
CA GLU A 146 3.05 -1.13 12.20
C GLU A 146 3.01 -1.30 13.71
N LEU A 147 2.06 -2.10 14.23
CA LEU A 147 1.97 -2.44 15.66
C LEU A 147 3.23 -3.14 16.15
N LEU A 148 3.73 -4.13 15.40
CA LEU A 148 4.99 -4.80 15.70
C LEU A 148 6.13 -3.79 15.82
N ILE A 149 6.35 -2.96 14.78
CA ILE A 149 7.46 -2.01 14.74
C ILE A 149 7.37 -0.98 15.87
N LYS A 150 6.16 -0.50 16.18
CA LYS A 150 5.95 0.47 17.29
C LYS A 150 6.33 -0.10 18.65
N LYS A 151 6.12 -1.40 18.87
CA LYS A 151 6.42 -2.09 20.15
C LYS A 151 7.87 -2.55 20.29
N LEU A 152 8.60 -2.73 19.19
CA LEU A 152 10.02 -3.10 19.26
C LEU A 152 10.86 -1.96 19.83
N SER A 153 11.86 -2.34 20.65
CA SER A 153 12.83 -1.38 21.23
C SER A 153 13.87 -1.01 20.18
N MET A 154 13.65 0.11 19.48
CA MET A 154 14.60 0.69 18.52
C MET A 154 14.37 2.19 18.38
N PRO A 155 15.37 2.96 17.91
CA PRO A 155 15.22 4.39 17.70
C PRO A 155 14.06 4.74 16.75
N GLN A 156 13.34 5.83 17.03
CA GLN A 156 12.16 6.24 16.26
C GLN A 156 12.47 6.44 14.77
N ARG A 157 13.66 6.89 14.44
CA ARG A 157 14.12 7.00 13.04
C ARG A 157 14.06 5.66 12.31
N TRP A 158 14.46 4.57 12.95
CA TRP A 158 14.43 3.23 12.38
C TRP A 158 13.01 2.70 12.26
N LYS A 159 12.17 2.93 13.26
CA LYS A 159 10.73 2.59 13.17
C LYS A 159 10.10 3.25 11.95
N SER A 160 10.28 4.55 11.78
CA SER A 160 9.73 5.31 10.64
C SER A 160 10.26 4.81 9.29
N ARG A 161 11.56 4.50 9.21
CA ARG A 161 12.16 3.98 7.96
C ARG A 161 11.64 2.59 7.61
N LEU A 162 11.54 1.67 8.57
CA LEU A 162 11.03 0.32 8.33
C LEU A 162 9.57 0.35 7.90
N ILE A 163 8.73 1.18 8.52
CA ILE A 163 7.33 1.38 8.11
C ILE A 163 7.26 1.94 6.70
N LYS A 164 7.99 3.02 6.41
CA LYS A 164 7.99 3.68 5.10
C LYS A 164 8.41 2.75 3.97
N PHE A 165 9.44 1.93 4.19
CA PHE A 165 10.01 1.07 3.15
C PHE A 165 9.58 -0.38 3.20
N TYR A 166 8.53 -0.68 3.96
CA TYR A 166 7.96 -2.03 4.07
C TYR A 166 7.68 -2.69 2.71
N TRP A 167 7.19 -1.92 1.75
CA TRP A 167 6.77 -2.38 0.43
C TRP A 167 7.94 -2.69 -0.51
N ASN A 168 9.09 -2.06 -0.31
CA ASN A 168 10.30 -2.26 -1.12
C ASN A 168 11.16 -3.35 -0.51
N GLU A 169 11.00 -4.60 -0.95
CA GLU A 169 11.65 -5.77 -0.35
C GLU A 169 13.17 -5.69 -0.34
N LYS A 170 13.78 -5.21 -1.44
CA LYS A 170 15.25 -5.09 -1.52
C LYS A 170 15.78 -4.08 -0.53
N TYR A 171 15.26 -2.86 -0.58
CA TYR A 171 15.70 -1.79 0.33
C TYR A 171 15.36 -2.10 1.79
N PHE A 172 14.22 -2.73 2.06
CA PHE A 172 13.85 -3.19 3.39
C PHE A 172 14.83 -4.22 3.95
N SER A 173 15.28 -5.15 3.11
CA SER A 173 16.30 -6.14 3.50
C SER A 173 17.62 -5.47 3.86
N GLU A 174 18.05 -4.46 3.08
CA GLU A 174 19.25 -3.67 3.40
C GLU A 174 19.08 -2.87 4.71
N LEU A 175 17.90 -2.30 4.94
CA LEU A 175 17.61 -1.64 6.23
C LEU A 175 17.73 -2.61 7.41
N LEU A 176 17.25 -3.85 7.26
CA LEU A 176 17.39 -4.86 8.32
C LEU A 176 18.84 -5.30 8.52
N LYS A 177 19.68 -5.34 7.48
CA LYS A 177 21.13 -5.58 7.62
C LYS A 177 21.79 -4.43 8.40
N ARG A 178 21.52 -3.20 8.00
CA ARG A 178 22.07 -1.99 8.64
C ARG A 178 21.62 -1.83 10.10
N LEU A 179 20.38 -2.26 10.42
CA LEU A 179 19.88 -2.24 11.80
C LEU A 179 20.71 -3.14 12.75
N GLN A 180 21.34 -4.18 12.22
CA GLN A 180 22.11 -5.17 12.98
C GLN A 180 23.58 -4.79 13.15
N SER A 181 24.02 -3.69 12.59
CA SER A 181 25.41 -3.26 12.57
C SER A 181 25.51 -1.75 12.71
N ASN A 182 26.59 -1.30 13.27
CA ASN A 182 26.98 0.11 13.33
C ASN A 182 28.03 0.48 12.26
N SER A 183 28.35 -0.43 11.34
CA SER A 183 29.38 -0.24 10.32
C SER A 183 29.09 0.90 9.32
N ASP A 184 27.85 1.37 9.24
CA ASP A 184 27.46 2.53 8.41
C ASP A 184 27.45 3.86 9.21
N ILE A 185 27.92 3.85 10.45
CA ILE A 185 28.06 5.05 11.29
C ILE A 185 29.48 5.56 11.15
N ASP A 186 29.63 6.68 10.44
CA ASP A 186 30.88 7.40 10.31
C ASP A 186 30.95 8.51 11.37
N PRO A 187 31.90 8.45 12.32
CA PRO A 187 32.07 9.45 13.37
C PRO A 187 32.32 10.86 12.81
N ILE A 188 33.05 10.98 11.69
CA ILE A 188 33.35 12.26 11.04
C ILE A 188 32.08 12.89 10.51
N VAL A 189 31.26 12.11 9.76
CA VAL A 189 29.98 12.58 9.24
C VAL A 189 29.03 12.97 10.36
N ILE A 190 29.05 12.25 11.50
CA ILE A 190 28.22 12.61 12.66
C ILE A 190 28.69 13.93 13.29
N ALA A 191 30.00 14.16 13.37
CA ALA A 191 30.54 15.41 13.91
C ALA A 191 30.19 16.62 13.02
N GLU A 192 30.25 16.46 11.69
CA GLU A 192 29.84 17.47 10.72
C GLU A 192 28.30 17.72 10.78
N ASP A 193 27.51 16.66 10.87
CA ASP A 193 26.08 16.78 11.06
C ASP A 193 25.70 17.53 12.35
N LYS A 194 26.44 17.31 13.44
CA LYS A 194 26.26 18.05 14.70
C LYS A 194 26.57 19.52 14.53
N LYS A 195 27.67 19.87 13.86
CA LYS A 195 28.01 21.28 13.56
C LYS A 195 26.89 21.95 12.73
N THR A 196 26.46 21.27 11.68
CA THR A 196 25.39 21.77 10.80
C THR A 196 24.06 21.93 11.55
N PHE A 197 23.70 20.98 12.40
CA PHE A 197 22.51 21.04 13.25
C PHE A 197 22.54 22.25 14.18
N LEU A 198 23.66 22.46 14.89
CA LEU A 198 23.80 23.59 15.81
C LEU A 198 23.74 24.94 15.08
N LYS A 199 24.32 25.05 13.88
CA LYS A 199 24.22 26.22 13.02
C LYS A 199 22.78 26.48 12.61
N MET A 200 22.09 25.46 12.08
CA MET A 200 20.71 25.56 11.62
C MET A 200 19.73 25.90 12.75
N LYS A 201 19.96 25.40 13.97
CA LYS A 201 19.12 25.69 15.13
C LYS A 201 19.16 27.16 15.56
N LYS A 202 20.22 27.91 15.19
CA LYS A 202 20.38 29.35 15.44
C LYS A 202 19.75 30.21 14.35
N GLU A 203 19.36 29.62 13.19
CA GLU A 203 18.79 30.34 12.06
C GLU A 203 17.25 30.39 12.13
N ASN A 204 16.62 31.27 11.34
CA ASN A 204 15.16 31.47 11.37
C ASN A 204 14.39 30.26 10.75
N PRO A 205 13.41 29.67 11.46
CA PRO A 205 12.70 28.45 11.03
C PRO A 205 11.72 28.60 9.86
N ASN A 206 11.45 29.82 9.37
CA ASN A 206 10.42 30.06 8.35
C ASN A 206 10.90 29.85 6.90
N LYS A 207 12.08 29.28 6.69
CA LYS A 207 12.65 29.04 5.36
C LYS A 207 12.22 27.68 4.79
N ILE A 208 11.79 27.64 3.52
CA ILE A 208 11.51 26.41 2.78
C ILE A 208 12.70 26.10 1.87
N ILE A 209 13.27 24.90 2.00
CA ILE A 209 14.42 24.45 1.19
C ILE A 209 14.02 23.14 0.47
N ALA A 210 14.05 23.18 -0.86
CA ALA A 210 13.69 22.03 -1.70
C ALA A 210 12.34 21.38 -1.30
N GLY A 211 11.32 22.24 -1.04
CA GLY A 211 9.96 21.80 -0.71
C GLY A 211 9.78 21.27 0.72
N ARG A 212 10.78 21.42 1.61
CA ARG A 212 10.71 21.04 3.04
C ARG A 212 10.81 22.26 3.92
N SER A 213 10.06 22.26 5.02
CA SER A 213 10.22 23.29 6.03
C SER A 213 11.60 23.18 6.69
N TYR A 214 12.09 24.29 7.16
CA TYR A 214 13.38 24.35 7.86
C TYR A 214 13.36 23.46 9.12
N GLN A 215 12.24 23.46 9.83
CA GLN A 215 12.04 22.60 11.00
C GLN A 215 12.11 21.10 10.66
N GLU A 216 11.50 20.66 9.54
CA GLU A 216 11.60 19.25 9.10
C GLU A 216 13.06 18.85 8.82
N ILE A 217 13.88 19.78 8.34
CA ILE A 217 15.31 19.53 8.09
C ILE A 217 16.07 19.42 9.41
N ILE A 218 15.84 20.34 10.36
CA ILE A 218 16.41 20.31 11.71
C ILE A 218 16.07 18.99 12.41
N ASP A 219 14.79 18.59 12.44
CA ASP A 219 14.33 17.35 13.06
C ASP A 219 14.98 16.11 12.42
N ARG A 220 15.31 16.20 11.13
CA ARG A 220 16.03 15.10 10.44
C ARG A 220 17.48 15.00 10.89
N TYR A 221 18.17 16.13 11.03
CA TYR A 221 19.55 16.15 11.56
C TYR A 221 19.59 15.64 13.00
N GLU A 222 18.70 16.14 13.86
CA GLU A 222 18.60 15.68 15.24
C GLU A 222 18.42 14.17 15.35
N ARG A 223 17.48 13.62 14.59
CA ARG A 223 17.25 12.17 14.53
C ARG A 223 18.41 11.37 13.91
N LYS A 224 19.26 12.00 13.10
CA LYS A 224 20.44 11.35 12.51
C LYS A 224 21.59 11.32 13.52
N ILE A 225 21.80 12.42 14.24
CA ILE A 225 22.82 12.56 15.26
C ILE A 225 22.52 11.67 16.48
N ASN A 226 21.25 11.64 16.89
CA ASN A 226 20.78 10.87 18.04
C ASN A 226 20.27 9.47 17.59
N ASP A 227 21.06 8.72 16.83
CA ASP A 227 20.72 7.37 16.41
C ASP A 227 21.45 6.34 17.31
N PRO A 228 20.95 6.07 18.52
CA PRO A 228 21.61 5.18 19.48
C PRO A 228 21.32 3.72 19.14
N ARG A 229 21.72 3.26 17.94
CA ARG A 229 21.60 1.84 17.59
C ARG A 229 22.53 1.00 18.46
N ILE A 230 21.95 -0.07 19.01
CA ILE A 230 22.71 -1.13 19.70
C ILE A 230 22.63 -2.37 18.81
N ALA A 231 23.78 -2.89 18.39
CA ALA A 231 23.87 -3.98 17.42
C ALA A 231 23.14 -5.25 17.90
N GLU A 232 23.26 -5.62 19.17
CA GLU A 232 22.58 -6.80 19.76
C GLU A 232 21.06 -6.64 19.68
N THR A 233 20.53 -5.50 20.13
CA THR A 233 19.10 -5.17 20.04
C THR A 233 18.65 -5.14 18.58
N GLY A 234 19.49 -4.62 17.68
CA GLY A 234 19.26 -4.62 16.25
C GLY A 234 19.15 -6.02 15.65
N LYS A 235 20.04 -6.93 16.02
CA LYS A 235 20.02 -8.35 15.62
C LYS A 235 18.72 -9.02 16.10
N TYR A 236 18.37 -8.83 17.37
CA TYR A 236 17.15 -9.37 17.96
C TYR A 236 15.88 -8.86 17.22
N ASN A 237 15.76 -7.55 17.03
CA ASN A 237 14.64 -6.93 16.32
C ASN A 237 14.53 -7.42 14.88
N ALA A 238 15.64 -7.48 14.15
CA ALA A 238 15.66 -7.97 12.79
C ALA A 238 15.23 -9.44 12.68
N LYS A 239 15.59 -10.29 13.65
CA LYS A 239 15.13 -11.68 13.75
C LYS A 239 13.61 -11.74 13.94
N ILE A 240 13.06 -10.95 14.86
CA ILE A 240 11.61 -10.89 15.11
C ILE A 240 10.88 -10.45 13.83
N ILE A 241 11.34 -9.36 13.19
CA ILE A 241 10.72 -8.84 11.97
C ILE A 241 10.74 -9.88 10.83
N ARG A 242 11.88 -10.57 10.62
CA ARG A 242 11.96 -11.63 9.60
C ARG A 242 11.01 -12.79 9.90
N ASN A 243 10.91 -13.20 11.16
CA ASN A 243 10.01 -14.28 11.56
C ASN A 243 8.54 -13.85 11.40
N PHE A 244 8.19 -12.61 11.74
CA PHE A 244 6.85 -12.08 11.50
C PHE A 244 6.50 -12.14 10.01
N LEU A 245 7.38 -11.67 9.13
CA LEU A 245 7.15 -11.65 7.68
C LEU A 245 7.00 -13.05 7.04
N LYS A 246 7.41 -14.11 7.74
CA LYS A 246 7.24 -15.50 7.29
C LYS A 246 5.89 -16.11 7.66
N ILE A 247 5.10 -15.47 8.52
CA ILE A 247 3.82 -16.03 8.98
C ILE A 247 2.85 -16.12 7.79
N LYS A 248 2.47 -17.35 7.50
CA LYS A 248 1.45 -17.71 6.50
C LYS A 248 0.60 -18.83 7.10
N CYS A 249 -0.72 -18.69 7.04
CA CYS A 249 -1.63 -19.66 7.62
C CYS A 249 -3.02 -19.57 6.99
N SER A 250 -3.93 -20.43 7.41
CA SER A 250 -5.36 -20.24 7.17
C SER A 250 -5.81 -18.94 7.87
N LEU A 251 -6.69 -18.20 7.23
CA LEU A 251 -7.17 -16.94 7.81
C LEU A 251 -7.90 -17.16 9.15
N LYS A 252 -8.58 -18.29 9.31
CA LYS A 252 -9.27 -18.66 10.56
C LYS A 252 -8.30 -18.75 11.75
N ASP A 253 -7.09 -19.22 11.51
CA ASP A 253 -6.08 -19.45 12.55
C ASP A 253 -5.17 -18.21 12.78
N ALA A 254 -5.27 -17.20 11.92
CA ALA A 254 -4.39 -16.03 11.95
C ALA A 254 -4.38 -15.32 13.32
N PRO A 255 -5.52 -15.02 14.00
CA PRO A 255 -5.49 -14.38 15.33
C PRO A 255 -4.73 -15.22 16.35
N LYS A 256 -4.96 -16.53 16.41
CA LYS A 256 -4.31 -17.44 17.35
C LYS A 256 -2.80 -17.49 17.11
N ILE A 257 -2.36 -17.60 15.86
CA ILE A 257 -0.95 -17.68 15.49
C ILE A 257 -0.24 -16.38 15.77
N LEU A 258 -0.84 -15.23 15.44
CA LEU A 258 -0.29 -13.91 15.71
C LEU A 258 -0.16 -13.63 17.21
N ASN A 259 -1.19 -13.93 18.01
CA ASN A 259 -1.15 -13.75 19.44
C ASN A 259 -0.07 -14.64 20.08
N LYS A 260 0.07 -15.90 19.63
CA LYS A 260 1.17 -16.79 20.07
C LYS A 260 2.54 -16.21 19.71
N PHE A 261 2.69 -15.65 18.49
CA PHE A 261 3.92 -15.00 18.04
C PHE A 261 4.28 -13.80 18.91
N TYR A 262 3.32 -12.91 19.17
CA TYR A 262 3.56 -11.71 19.97
C TYR A 262 3.91 -12.07 21.43
N LYS A 263 3.17 -12.99 22.04
CA LYS A 263 3.44 -13.49 23.41
C LYS A 263 4.85 -14.10 23.52
N LYS A 264 5.27 -14.92 22.54
CA LYS A 264 6.61 -15.54 22.50
C LYS A 264 7.75 -14.51 22.47
N ASN A 265 7.49 -13.33 21.91
CA ASN A 265 8.48 -12.25 21.79
C ASN A 265 8.28 -11.15 22.84
N ASN A 266 7.54 -11.40 23.91
CA ASN A 266 7.25 -10.46 25.00
C ASN A 266 6.65 -9.12 24.50
N LEU A 267 5.84 -9.19 23.44
CA LEU A 267 5.17 -8.02 22.89
C LEU A 267 3.71 -7.99 23.35
N ASN A 268 3.33 -6.93 24.06
CA ASN A 268 1.95 -6.72 24.49
C ASN A 268 1.12 -6.21 23.30
N ILE A 269 0.73 -7.13 22.42
CA ILE A 269 -0.13 -6.90 21.25
C ILE A 269 -1.19 -7.99 21.25
N SER A 270 -2.45 -7.61 21.15
CA SER A 270 -3.59 -8.50 21.00
C SER A 270 -4.23 -8.29 19.62
N VAL A 271 -4.48 -9.38 18.92
CA VAL A 271 -5.11 -9.38 17.58
C VAL A 271 -6.44 -10.08 17.68
N GLY A 272 -7.52 -9.33 17.46
CA GLY A 272 -8.89 -9.83 17.39
C GLY A 272 -9.36 -10.08 15.96
N LYS A 273 -10.63 -10.44 15.82
CA LYS A 273 -11.28 -10.67 14.52
C LYS A 273 -11.48 -9.37 13.72
N ASP A 274 -11.49 -8.24 14.38
CA ASP A 274 -11.63 -6.89 13.84
C ASP A 274 -10.52 -6.49 12.87
N PHE A 275 -9.36 -7.15 12.95
CA PHE A 275 -8.27 -6.98 11.97
C PHE A 275 -8.58 -7.63 10.61
N PHE A 276 -9.66 -8.39 10.49
CA PHE A 276 -9.99 -9.17 9.30
C PHE A 276 -11.45 -8.93 8.90
N PRO A 277 -11.73 -8.31 7.75
CA PRO A 277 -13.10 -7.96 7.33
C PRO A 277 -13.87 -9.17 6.77
N ILE A 278 -13.88 -10.29 7.50
CA ILE A 278 -14.55 -11.52 7.08
C ILE A 278 -15.33 -12.10 8.23
N SER A 279 -16.64 -12.27 8.03
CA SER A 279 -17.53 -12.94 8.98
C SER A 279 -17.73 -14.44 8.70
N ASN A 280 -17.55 -14.86 7.45
CA ASN A 280 -17.78 -16.25 7.06
C ASN A 280 -16.56 -16.82 6.30
N PHE A 281 -15.81 -17.68 6.95
CA PHE A 281 -14.66 -18.39 6.38
C PHE A 281 -15.03 -19.60 5.53
N LYS A 282 -16.32 -20.01 5.52
CA LYS A 282 -16.80 -21.18 4.80
C LYS A 282 -17.55 -20.78 3.55
N GLN A 283 -16.82 -20.50 2.47
CA GLN A 283 -17.42 -20.31 1.14
C GLN A 283 -16.97 -21.44 0.23
N LYS A 284 -17.92 -22.16 -0.38
CA LYS A 284 -17.62 -23.28 -1.28
C LYS A 284 -16.64 -22.87 -2.39
N GLY A 285 -15.52 -23.58 -2.47
CA GLY A 285 -14.49 -23.34 -3.47
C GLY A 285 -13.55 -22.17 -3.19
N ILE A 286 -13.71 -21.43 -2.09
CA ILE A 286 -12.84 -20.30 -1.72
C ILE A 286 -11.95 -20.71 -0.54
N ASN A 287 -10.65 -20.61 -0.76
CA ASN A 287 -9.65 -20.85 0.28
C ASN A 287 -9.11 -19.51 0.78
N PHE A 288 -9.34 -19.21 2.06
CA PHE A 288 -8.88 -17.96 2.69
C PHE A 288 -7.52 -18.19 3.37
N LEU A 289 -6.52 -17.51 2.88
CA LEU A 289 -5.14 -17.55 3.37
C LEU A 289 -4.75 -16.19 3.97
N PHE A 290 -4.03 -16.22 5.06
CA PHE A 290 -3.42 -15.04 5.66
C PHE A 290 -1.91 -15.04 5.43
N SER A 291 -1.35 -13.84 5.17
CA SER A 291 0.09 -13.64 5.14
C SER A 291 0.44 -12.23 5.64
N THR A 292 1.36 -12.15 6.59
CA THR A 292 1.89 -10.88 7.09
C THR A 292 2.70 -10.12 6.03
N SER A 293 3.15 -10.79 4.97
CA SER A 293 3.86 -10.18 3.84
C SER A 293 2.98 -9.96 2.60
N SER A 294 1.64 -10.06 2.74
CA SER A 294 0.73 -9.84 1.61
C SER A 294 0.89 -8.45 1.03
N GLY A 295 0.95 -8.34 -0.31
CA GLY A 295 1.12 -7.07 -1.03
C GLY A 295 2.55 -6.58 -1.18
N ARG A 296 3.54 -7.12 -0.44
CA ARG A 296 4.96 -6.74 -0.59
C ARG A 296 5.51 -7.17 -1.96
N GLY A 297 6.48 -6.41 -2.47
CA GLY A 297 7.13 -6.68 -3.75
C GLY A 297 6.24 -6.47 -4.97
N LYS A 298 5.03 -5.95 -4.78
CA LYS A 298 4.17 -5.46 -5.85
C LYS A 298 4.28 -3.94 -5.87
N ASP A 299 4.32 -3.33 -7.04
CA ASP A 299 4.53 -1.88 -7.22
C ASP A 299 3.40 -0.99 -6.65
N VAL A 300 2.76 -1.43 -5.55
CA VAL A 300 1.61 -0.79 -4.91
C VAL A 300 1.96 -0.48 -3.46
N GLU A 301 2.46 0.73 -3.23
CA GLU A 301 3.02 1.17 -1.93
C GLU A 301 2.07 2.07 -1.14
N TYR A 302 0.75 1.96 -1.32
CA TYR A 302 -0.18 2.92 -0.70
C TYR A 302 -1.22 2.33 0.25
N TYR A 303 -1.28 1.01 0.42
CA TYR A 303 -2.21 0.42 1.37
C TYR A 303 -1.89 0.79 2.81
N SER A 304 -2.91 1.16 3.57
CA SER A 304 -2.79 1.61 4.96
C SER A 304 -3.19 0.54 5.98
N SER A 305 -3.94 -0.49 5.59
CA SER A 305 -4.36 -1.57 6.49
C SER A 305 -4.69 -2.86 5.75
N PHE A 306 -5.96 -3.15 5.54
CA PHE A 306 -6.46 -4.34 4.82
C PHE A 306 -5.95 -4.41 3.39
N ILE A 307 -5.50 -5.59 3.00
CA ILE A 307 -4.98 -5.89 1.66
C ILE A 307 -5.47 -7.26 1.27
N PHE A 308 -5.85 -7.42 0.02
CA PHE A 308 -6.19 -8.75 -0.50
C PHE A 308 -5.79 -8.93 -1.95
N SER A 309 -5.65 -10.19 -2.33
CA SER A 309 -5.57 -10.61 -3.73
C SER A 309 -6.32 -11.92 -3.92
N ILE A 310 -6.97 -12.06 -5.08
CA ILE A 310 -7.67 -13.28 -5.45
C ILE A 310 -6.94 -13.93 -6.59
N GLU A 311 -6.46 -15.13 -6.32
CA GLU A 311 -5.69 -15.93 -7.25
C GLU A 311 -6.51 -17.14 -7.71
N VAL A 312 -6.44 -17.39 -9.02
CA VAL A 312 -7.08 -18.54 -9.67
C VAL A 312 -6.05 -19.30 -10.50
N ARG A 313 -6.30 -20.57 -10.71
CA ARG A 313 -5.52 -21.39 -11.62
C ARG A 313 -6.08 -21.25 -13.04
N ILE A 314 -5.26 -20.82 -13.97
CA ILE A 314 -5.56 -20.76 -15.41
C ILE A 314 -4.53 -21.64 -16.10
N LYS A 315 -5.01 -22.76 -16.70
CA LYS A 315 -4.13 -23.80 -17.23
C LYS A 315 -3.14 -24.26 -16.12
N ASN A 316 -1.85 -24.19 -16.37
CA ASN A 316 -0.80 -24.61 -15.43
C ASN A 316 -0.22 -23.47 -14.59
N SER A 317 -0.81 -22.27 -14.64
CA SER A 317 -0.30 -21.10 -13.91
C SER A 317 -1.31 -20.54 -12.92
N ILE A 318 -0.81 -19.99 -11.80
CA ILE A 318 -1.60 -19.22 -10.86
C ILE A 318 -1.54 -17.74 -11.28
N LYS A 319 -2.71 -17.13 -11.47
CA LYS A 319 -2.80 -15.72 -11.84
C LYS A 319 -3.61 -14.94 -10.81
N THR A 320 -3.12 -13.76 -10.44
CA THR A 320 -3.89 -12.79 -9.67
C THR A 320 -4.84 -12.07 -10.62
N LEU A 321 -6.13 -12.28 -10.46
CA LEU A 321 -7.16 -11.59 -11.28
C LEU A 321 -7.66 -10.33 -10.61
N ILE A 322 -7.79 -10.33 -9.27
CA ILE A 322 -8.27 -9.17 -8.51
C ILE A 322 -7.28 -8.89 -7.40
N ALA A 323 -6.97 -7.61 -7.21
CA ALA A 323 -6.19 -7.15 -6.08
C ALA A 323 -6.78 -5.85 -5.56
N GLY A 324 -6.75 -5.67 -4.23
CA GLY A 324 -7.34 -4.49 -3.60
C GLY A 324 -6.90 -4.32 -2.16
N GLY A 325 -7.46 -3.29 -1.53
CA GLY A 325 -7.20 -2.99 -0.12
C GLY A 325 -7.56 -1.56 0.22
N ARG A 326 -7.30 -1.19 1.48
CA ARG A 326 -7.59 0.11 2.07
C ARG A 326 -6.39 1.05 1.94
N TYR A 327 -6.65 2.31 1.53
CA TYR A 327 -5.62 3.30 1.22
C TYR A 327 -5.99 4.72 1.71
N ASN A 328 -6.32 4.84 2.98
CA ASN A 328 -6.78 6.08 3.63
C ASN A 328 -5.80 7.26 3.49
N ASP A 329 -4.51 6.98 3.36
CA ASP A 329 -3.46 8.01 3.34
C ASP A 329 -3.13 8.53 1.93
N LEU A 330 -3.79 8.00 0.90
CA LEU A 330 -3.40 8.31 -0.48
C LEU A 330 -3.65 9.79 -0.82
N THR A 331 -4.78 10.37 -0.41
CA THR A 331 -5.09 11.79 -0.62
C THR A 331 -4.11 12.72 0.08
N SER A 332 -3.76 12.43 1.33
CA SER A 332 -2.79 13.26 2.06
C SER A 332 -1.39 13.19 1.44
N ARG A 333 -1.03 12.04 0.86
CA ARG A 333 0.26 11.89 0.15
C ARG A 333 0.28 12.61 -1.19
N ILE A 334 -0.81 12.53 -1.97
CA ILE A 334 -0.86 13.06 -3.35
C ILE A 334 -1.22 14.55 -3.37
N LEU A 335 -2.19 14.98 -2.55
CA LEU A 335 -2.77 16.32 -2.62
C LEU A 335 -2.43 17.19 -1.42
N ARG A 336 -1.74 16.65 -0.40
CA ARG A 336 -1.51 17.31 0.90
C ARG A 336 -2.81 17.73 1.60
N LEU A 337 -3.91 17.09 1.25
CA LEU A 337 -5.22 17.29 1.85
C LEU A 337 -5.45 16.36 3.04
N LYS A 338 -6.60 16.54 3.72
CA LYS A 338 -7.06 15.63 4.77
C LYS A 338 -7.13 14.18 4.24
N LYS A 339 -6.86 13.21 5.11
CA LYS A 339 -7.05 11.80 4.83
C LYS A 339 -8.50 11.50 4.47
N ILE A 340 -8.71 10.77 3.38
CA ILE A 340 -10.03 10.29 2.97
C ILE A 340 -10.03 8.77 3.13
N PRO A 341 -10.85 8.21 4.04
CA PRO A 341 -11.00 6.75 4.15
C PRO A 341 -11.44 6.16 2.83
N ALA A 342 -10.62 5.30 2.24
CA ALA A 342 -10.88 4.71 0.94
C ALA A 342 -10.44 3.25 0.86
N VAL A 343 -11.26 2.42 0.21
CA VAL A 343 -10.97 1.03 -0.09
C VAL A 343 -11.43 0.71 -1.51
N GLY A 344 -10.65 -0.10 -2.22
CA GLY A 344 -10.98 -0.46 -3.58
C GLY A 344 -10.35 -1.74 -4.07
N ALA A 345 -10.72 -2.14 -5.28
CA ALA A 345 -10.17 -3.30 -5.96
C ALA A 345 -10.07 -3.07 -7.47
N ALA A 346 -8.99 -3.57 -8.05
CA ALA A 346 -8.76 -3.62 -9.49
C ALA A 346 -8.89 -5.05 -10.01
N ILE A 347 -9.67 -5.23 -11.06
CA ILE A 347 -9.89 -6.49 -11.79
C ILE A 347 -9.14 -6.38 -13.10
N ASN A 348 -8.17 -7.25 -13.33
CA ASN A 348 -7.42 -7.34 -14.59
C ASN A 348 -8.18 -8.25 -15.56
N LEU A 349 -8.45 -7.73 -16.78
CA LEU A 349 -9.22 -8.40 -17.81
C LEU A 349 -8.33 -9.12 -18.85
#